data_588744113743d7973fa079c5ebd07fb4
#
_entry.id   588744113743d7973fa079c5ebd07fb4
#
_cell.length_a   1.000
_cell.length_b   1.000
_cell.length_c   1.000
_cell.angle_alpha   90.00
_cell.angle_beta   90.00
_cell.angle_gamma   90.00
#
_symmetry.space_group_name_H-M   'P 1'
#
loop_
_entity.id
_entity.type
_entity.pdbx_description
1 polymer ?
#
loop_
_entity_poly.entity_id
_entity_poly.type
_entity_poly.pdbx_seq_one_letter_code
_entity_poly.pdbx_strand_id
1 'polypeptide(L)'
;MAVDEDPEGHEITALSTMVYSFDGCRVVEIGCGDGRLTRRYADAAESVVAIDPDVEAVAELAAELPRVDSRAIGYDELILPAQSVDIVLFAWSL
;
A
#
# COMPACT_ATOMS: atom_id res chain seq x y z
N MET A 1 1.30 -13.65 3.75
CA MET A 1 1.93 -12.70 2.87
C MET A 1 3.34 -12.40 3.32
N ALA A 2 4.27 -12.68 2.54
CA ALA A 2 5.63 -12.69 3.02
C ALA A 2 6.52 -11.71 2.28
N VAL A 3 5.92 -10.81 1.60
CA VAL A 3 6.67 -9.91 0.73
C VAL A 3 7.59 -8.99 1.52
N ASP A 4 7.34 -8.87 2.79
CA ASP A 4 8.02 -7.91 3.62
C ASP A 4 9.31 -8.44 4.24
N GLU A 5 9.66 -9.66 3.96
CA GLU A 5 10.69 -10.30 4.75
C GLU A 5 12.10 -9.92 4.37
N ASP A 6 12.29 -9.43 3.18
CA ASP A 6 13.63 -9.24 2.69
C ASP A 6 13.81 -7.86 2.09
N PRO A 7 14.45 -6.96 2.81
CA PRO A 7 14.60 -5.59 2.33
C PRO A 7 15.68 -5.43 1.27
N GLU A 8 16.39 -6.47 0.91
CA GLU A 8 17.55 -6.30 0.08
C GLU A 8 17.32 -6.67 -1.36
N GLY A 9 16.13 -6.39 -1.84
CA GLY A 9 15.85 -6.59 -3.24
C GLY A 9 14.90 -7.72 -3.52
N HIS A 10 14.83 -8.71 -2.65
CA HIS A 10 13.89 -9.78 -2.85
C HIS A 10 12.45 -9.29 -2.77
N GLU A 11 12.24 -8.25 -1.99
CA GLU A 11 10.91 -7.66 -1.92
C GLU A 11 10.45 -7.18 -3.29
N ILE A 12 11.35 -6.62 -4.08
CA ILE A 12 11.00 -6.11 -5.39
C ILE A 12 10.63 -7.25 -6.31
N THR A 13 11.38 -8.33 -6.25
CA THR A 13 11.07 -9.51 -7.05
C THR A 13 9.74 -10.11 -6.64
N ALA A 14 9.52 -10.23 -5.33
CA ALA A 14 8.27 -10.77 -4.83
C ALA A 14 7.10 -9.87 -5.24
N LEU A 15 7.29 -8.56 -5.15
CA LEU A 15 6.24 -7.64 -5.52
C LEU A 15 5.92 -7.70 -7.01
N SER A 16 6.95 -7.86 -7.84
CA SER A 16 6.71 -8.01 -9.27
C SER A 16 5.85 -9.22 -9.57
N THR A 17 6.07 -10.31 -8.86
CA THR A 17 5.25 -11.49 -8.99
C THR A 17 3.85 -11.23 -8.46
N MET A 18 3.75 -10.51 -7.37
CA MET A 18 2.48 -10.28 -6.69
C MET A 18 1.60 -9.25 -7.37
N VAL A 19 2.14 -8.45 -8.28
CA VAL A 19 1.34 -7.45 -8.99
C VAL A 19 0.15 -8.11 -9.67
N TYR A 20 0.34 -9.28 -10.23
CA TYR A 20 -0.78 -9.99 -10.84
C TYR A 20 -1.81 -10.44 -9.83
N SER A 21 -1.37 -10.71 -8.60
CA SER A 21 -2.29 -11.08 -7.52
C SER A 21 -3.11 -9.89 -7.05
N PHE A 22 -2.63 -8.69 -7.28
CA PHE A 22 -3.32 -7.47 -6.87
C PHE A 22 -4.36 -7.03 -7.89
N ASP A 23 -4.34 -7.61 -9.06
CA ASP A 23 -5.21 -7.20 -10.15
C ASP A 23 -6.67 -7.34 -9.73
N GLY A 24 -7.40 -6.22 -9.77
CA GLY A 24 -8.79 -6.19 -9.41
C GLY A 24 -9.07 -6.33 -7.91
N CYS A 25 -8.05 -6.25 -7.06
CA CYS A 25 -8.21 -6.42 -5.63
C CYS A 25 -8.32 -5.08 -4.93
N ARG A 26 -8.98 -5.09 -3.77
CA ARG A 26 -9.06 -3.95 -2.88
C ARG A 26 -7.95 -4.10 -1.85
N VAL A 27 -7.02 -3.15 -1.86
CA VAL A 27 -5.77 -3.26 -1.11
C VAL A 27 -5.71 -2.19 -0.04
N VAL A 28 -5.24 -2.57 1.14
CA VAL A 28 -4.87 -1.61 2.18
C VAL A 28 -3.37 -1.76 2.41
N GLU A 29 -2.65 -0.66 2.27
CA GLU A 29 -1.22 -0.63 2.54
C GLU A 29 -0.95 0.17 3.80
N ILE A 30 -0.30 -0.46 4.77
CA ILE A 30 0.01 0.15 6.05
C ILE A 30 1.49 0.49 6.08
N GLY A 31 1.80 1.76 6.33
CA GLY A 31 3.18 2.22 6.32
C GLY A 31 3.64 2.60 4.93
N CYS A 32 2.77 3.26 4.16
CA CYS A 32 3.03 3.52 2.76
C CYS A 32 4.12 4.55 2.50
N GLY A 33 4.40 5.43 3.47
CA GLY A 33 5.35 6.50 3.24
C GLY A 33 4.94 7.34 2.04
N ASP A 34 5.89 7.64 1.19
CA ASP A 34 5.63 8.45 -0.01
C ASP A 34 5.17 7.60 -1.20
N GLY A 35 4.86 6.33 -0.97
CA GLY A 35 4.28 5.49 -2.00
C GLY A 35 5.27 4.66 -2.79
N ARG A 36 6.43 4.36 -2.24
CA ARG A 36 7.45 3.61 -2.94
C ARG A 36 6.92 2.27 -3.46
N LEU A 37 6.20 1.54 -2.62
CA LEU A 37 5.58 0.29 -3.07
C LEU A 37 4.26 0.53 -3.77
N THR A 38 3.51 1.52 -3.31
CA THR A 38 2.18 1.79 -3.85
C THR A 38 2.22 2.00 -5.36
N ARG A 39 3.23 2.70 -5.84
CA ARG A 39 3.36 2.97 -7.27
C ARG A 39 3.44 1.72 -8.11
N ARG A 40 3.92 0.62 -7.53
CA ARG A 40 4.16 -0.60 -8.29
C ARG A 40 2.89 -1.38 -8.58
N TYR A 41 1.85 -1.23 -7.76
CA TYR A 41 0.67 -2.06 -7.93
C TYR A 41 -0.63 -1.28 -8.03
N ALA A 42 -0.61 0.01 -7.74
CA ALA A 42 -1.85 0.76 -7.59
C ALA A 42 -2.71 0.73 -8.84
N ASP A 43 -2.09 0.74 -10.01
CA ASP A 43 -2.85 0.73 -11.25
C ASP A 43 -3.57 -0.58 -11.49
N ALA A 44 -3.03 -1.69 -10.98
CA ALA A 44 -3.65 -2.99 -11.16
C ALA A 44 -4.76 -3.23 -10.16
N ALA A 45 -4.71 -2.60 -9.00
CA ALA A 45 -5.70 -2.81 -7.94
C ALA A 45 -7.02 -2.12 -8.28
N GLU A 46 -8.09 -2.70 -7.79
CA GLU A 46 -9.40 -2.05 -7.92
C GLU A 46 -9.44 -0.78 -7.10
N SER A 47 -8.93 -0.84 -5.87
CA SER A 47 -8.86 0.33 -4.99
C SER A 47 -7.70 0.14 -4.03
N VAL A 48 -7.14 1.27 -3.58
CA VAL A 48 -6.05 1.25 -2.63
C VAL A 48 -6.33 2.29 -1.55
N VAL A 49 -6.25 1.85 -0.30
CA VAL A 49 -6.19 2.73 0.86
C VAL A 49 -4.77 2.62 1.40
N ALA A 50 -4.06 3.73 1.47
CA ALA A 50 -2.67 3.73 1.92
C ALA A 50 -2.55 4.66 3.11
N ILE A 51 -1.97 4.18 4.20
CA ILE A 51 -1.86 4.97 5.41
C ILE A 51 -0.44 5.04 5.91
N ASP A 52 -0.11 6.17 6.52
CA ASP A 52 1.17 6.39 7.18
C ASP A 52 1.03 7.62 8.05
N PRO A 53 1.59 7.64 9.25
CA PRO A 53 1.49 8.84 10.10
C PRO A 53 2.30 10.03 9.59
N ASP A 54 3.18 9.84 8.63
CA ASP A 54 4.02 10.91 8.08
C ASP A 54 3.20 11.78 7.14
N VAL A 55 2.78 12.94 7.61
CA VAL A 55 1.89 13.82 6.86
C VAL A 55 2.51 14.27 5.54
N GLU A 56 3.80 14.58 5.55
CA GLU A 56 4.44 15.08 4.34
C GLU A 56 4.58 14.00 3.28
N ALA A 57 4.93 12.79 3.71
CA ALA A 57 5.06 11.69 2.77
C ALA A 57 3.71 11.35 2.15
N VAL A 58 2.66 11.33 2.96
CA VAL A 58 1.33 11.04 2.46
C VAL A 58 0.86 12.12 1.49
N ALA A 59 1.21 13.37 1.76
CA ALA A 59 0.85 14.46 0.85
C ALA A 59 1.52 14.26 -0.52
N GLU A 60 2.75 13.81 -0.54
CA GLU A 60 3.44 13.53 -1.80
C GLU A 60 2.75 12.39 -2.55
N LEU A 61 2.38 11.36 -1.83
CA LEU A 61 1.68 10.25 -2.44
C LEU A 61 0.35 10.69 -3.02
N ALA A 62 -0.40 11.49 -2.28
CA ALA A 62 -1.70 11.97 -2.73
C ALA A 62 -1.58 12.78 -4.02
N ALA A 63 -0.53 13.59 -4.11
CA ALA A 63 -0.31 14.41 -5.30
C ALA A 63 0.05 13.56 -6.50
N GLU A 64 0.82 12.50 -6.29
CA GLU A 64 1.33 11.68 -7.36
C GLU A 64 0.33 10.62 -7.83
N LEU A 65 -0.42 10.05 -6.89
CA LEU A 65 -1.36 8.98 -7.19
C LEU A 65 -2.75 9.36 -6.64
N PRO A 66 -3.44 10.27 -7.30
CA PRO A 66 -4.69 10.82 -6.74
C PRO A 66 -5.82 9.80 -6.62
N ARG A 67 -5.76 8.68 -7.34
CA ARG A 67 -6.79 7.68 -7.20
C ARG A 67 -6.61 6.80 -5.96
N VAL A 68 -5.47 6.89 -5.31
CA VAL A 68 -5.22 6.18 -4.06
C VAL A 68 -5.83 7.01 -2.93
N ASP A 69 -6.56 6.34 -2.05
CA ASP A 69 -7.09 6.97 -0.85
C ASP A 69 -5.98 6.96 0.19
N SER A 70 -5.18 8.03 0.21
CA SER A 70 -4.03 8.12 1.11
C SER A 70 -4.41 8.93 2.33
N ARG A 71 -4.06 8.41 3.50
CA ARG A 71 -4.45 9.01 4.79
C ARG A 71 -3.26 9.10 5.71
N ALA A 72 -3.08 10.27 6.32
CA ALA A 72 -1.99 10.49 7.28
C ALA A 72 -2.49 10.10 8.66
N ILE A 73 -2.59 8.80 8.90
CA ILE A 73 -3.07 8.27 10.17
C ILE A 73 -2.24 7.04 10.55
N GLY A 74 -2.29 6.68 11.84
CA GLY A 74 -1.72 5.42 12.29
C GLY A 74 -2.67 4.28 12.04
N TYR A 75 -2.16 3.06 12.07
CA TYR A 75 -2.99 1.90 11.76
C TYR A 75 -4.10 1.70 12.79
N ASP A 76 -3.90 2.18 14.01
CA ASP A 76 -4.92 2.05 15.05
C ASP A 76 -6.09 2.99 14.83
N GLU A 77 -5.94 3.95 13.92
CA GLU A 77 -7.03 4.87 13.58
C GLU A 77 -7.79 4.43 12.34
N LEU A 78 -7.37 3.37 11.71
CA LEU A 78 -7.96 2.93 10.45
C LEU A 78 -9.27 2.21 10.72
N ILE A 79 -10.34 2.68 10.09
CA ILE A 79 -11.65 2.07 10.20
C ILE A 79 -12.12 1.74 8.79
N LEU A 80 -12.45 0.48 8.57
CA LEU A 80 -12.88 0.01 7.26
C LEU A 80 -14.16 -0.79 7.42
N PRO A 81 -15.07 -0.71 6.45
CA PRO A 81 -16.25 -1.55 6.47
C PRO A 81 -15.88 -3.02 6.43
N ALA A 82 -16.72 -3.87 6.99
CA ALA A 82 -16.48 -5.30 6.95
C ALA A 82 -16.42 -5.77 5.51
N GLN A 83 -15.51 -6.70 5.24
CA GLN A 83 -15.40 -7.33 3.93
C GLN A 83 -15.09 -6.34 2.81
N SER A 84 -14.38 -5.26 3.16
CA SER A 84 -14.06 -4.23 2.16
C SER A 84 -12.63 -4.37 1.63
N VAL A 85 -11.87 -5.34 2.09
CA VAL A 85 -10.45 -5.46 1.77
C VAL A 85 -10.14 -6.90 1.36
N ASP A 86 -9.38 -7.04 0.29
CA ASP A 86 -8.90 -8.33 -0.16
C ASP A 86 -7.48 -8.60 0.29
N ILE A 87 -6.64 -7.56 0.35
CA ILE A 87 -5.23 -7.70 0.67
C ILE A 87 -4.82 -6.59 1.63
N VAL A 88 -4.12 -6.97 2.69
CA VAL A 88 -3.47 -6.01 3.58
C VAL A 88 -1.96 -6.16 3.43
N LEU A 89 -1.30 -5.08 3.10
CA LEU A 89 0.14 -5.06 2.86
C LEU A 89 0.81 -4.18 3.92
N PHE A 90 1.82 -4.73 4.59
CA PHE A 90 2.60 -3.97 5.57
C PHE A 90 3.91 -3.57 4.92
N ALA A 91 4.11 -2.28 4.77
CA ALA A 91 5.22 -1.76 3.98
C ALA A 91 6.27 -1.02 4.79
N TRP A 92 6.00 -0.74 6.05
CA TRP A 92 6.91 0.12 6.81
C TRP A 92 8.24 -0.56 7.13
N SER A 93 8.31 -1.85 7.01
CA SER A 93 9.56 -2.55 7.31
C SER A 93 10.53 -2.53 6.14
N LEU A 94 10.14 -1.97 5.05
CA LEU A 94 10.99 -1.91 3.84
C LEU A 94 11.88 -0.64 3.77
#